data_8b5f2bc4e4c742fc59c027553e500683
#
_entry.id   8b5f2bc4e4c742fc59c027553e500683
#
_cell.length_a   1.000
_cell.length_b   1.000
_cell.length_c   1.000
_cell.angle_alpha   90.00
_cell.angle_beta   90.00
_cell.angle_gamma   90.00
#
_symmetry.space_group_name_H-M   'P 1'
#
loop_
_entity.id
_entity.type
_entity.pdbx_description
1 polymer ?
#
loop_
_entity_poly.entity_id
_entity_poly.type
_entity_poly.pdbx_seq_one_letter_code
_entity_poly.pdbx_strand_id
1 'polypeptide(L)'
;MRRSTTTALALSTLTVLALTGCSRSTEPADTSAASSAPAHRGGISTTASAPLSSAKLNERLLNESDLGEGYTRKPQAAVQHDDVTVIGCPALEKLGSDASTGATLDFTRKAKASFTYSGSANSEVSEELYSDSATKLSNGIGRVFNAMVSCPSYQVASGSTVIDMGTQKTAAPDLGDEQWSQLLTYSAAGQRSVVKQTAIRAGNILLIVSGSPGLVDAHLDKALAKARTAH
;
A
#
# COMPACT_ATOMS: atom_id res chain seq x y z
N MET A 1 -53.87 -1.30 1.34
CA MET A 1 -54.18 -1.88 0.01
C MET A 1 -52.97 -2.67 -0.45
N ARG A 2 -53.15 -3.98 -0.54
CA ARG A 2 -52.14 -4.95 -1.02
C ARG A 2 -51.98 -4.83 -2.52
N ARG A 3 -50.77 -4.96 -3.04
CA ARG A 3 -50.53 -5.65 -4.32
C ARG A 3 -49.11 -6.27 -4.32
N SER A 4 -49.14 -7.58 -4.20
CA SER A 4 -48.04 -8.49 -4.56
C SER A 4 -47.96 -8.59 -6.08
N THR A 5 -46.74 -8.71 -6.61
CA THR A 5 -46.51 -9.32 -7.92
C THR A 5 -45.21 -10.13 -7.86
N THR A 6 -45.44 -11.41 -8.01
CA THR A 6 -44.52 -12.53 -8.21
C THR A 6 -44.13 -12.64 -9.68
N THR A 7 -43.11 -13.47 -9.94
CA THR A 7 -42.72 -14.16 -11.21
C THR A 7 -41.50 -13.55 -11.88
N ALA A 8 -40.47 -14.28 -12.38
CA ALA A 8 -40.34 -15.71 -12.69
C ALA A 8 -38.84 -16.06 -12.81
N LEU A 9 -38.57 -17.31 -12.51
CA LEU A 9 -37.32 -18.03 -12.84
C LEU A 9 -37.17 -18.21 -14.35
N ALA A 10 -35.97 -18.09 -14.89
CA ALA A 10 -35.59 -18.67 -16.17
C ALA A 10 -34.25 -19.41 -16.02
N LEU A 11 -34.35 -20.72 -16.03
CA LEU A 11 -33.27 -21.67 -16.29
C LEU A 11 -32.90 -21.63 -17.78
N SER A 12 -31.65 -21.62 -18.14
CA SER A 12 -31.19 -22.02 -19.48
C SER A 12 -29.83 -22.67 -19.37
N THR A 13 -29.80 -23.93 -19.38
CA THR A 13 -29.21 -25.03 -20.15
C THR A 13 -27.76 -24.89 -20.63
N LEU A 14 -26.97 -25.86 -20.13
CA LEU A 14 -25.66 -26.31 -20.58
C LEU A 14 -25.59 -26.59 -22.10
N THR A 15 -24.47 -26.27 -22.71
CA THR A 15 -24.00 -26.97 -23.90
C THR A 15 -22.50 -27.30 -23.76
N VAL A 16 -22.24 -28.60 -23.65
CA VAL A 16 -20.92 -29.24 -23.70
C VAL A 16 -20.59 -29.49 -25.17
N LEU A 17 -19.45 -29.10 -25.64
CA LEU A 17 -18.86 -29.53 -26.91
C LEU A 17 -17.45 -30.08 -26.67
N ALA A 18 -17.38 -31.40 -26.72
CA ALA A 18 -16.14 -32.16 -26.81
C ALA A 18 -15.71 -32.27 -28.27
N LEU A 19 -14.45 -32.00 -28.56
CA LEU A 19 -13.80 -32.38 -29.81
C LEU A 19 -12.46 -33.07 -29.51
N THR A 20 -12.48 -34.39 -29.65
CA THR A 20 -11.36 -35.29 -29.76
C THR A 20 -10.77 -35.22 -31.16
N GLY A 21 -9.44 -35.16 -31.25
CA GLY A 21 -8.71 -35.27 -32.50
C GLY A 21 -7.34 -35.87 -32.28
N CYS A 22 -7.24 -37.21 -32.35
CA CYS A 22 -5.99 -37.95 -32.51
C CYS A 22 -5.55 -37.90 -33.98
N SER A 23 -4.26 -37.70 -34.24
CA SER A 23 -3.61 -38.20 -35.47
C SER A 23 -2.18 -38.62 -35.13
N ARG A 24 -1.95 -39.91 -35.31
CA ARG A 24 -0.64 -40.56 -35.42
C ARG A 24 -0.11 -40.45 -36.83
N SER A 25 1.20 -40.28 -36.98
CA SER A 25 1.98 -40.80 -38.12
C SER A 25 3.46 -40.85 -37.73
N THR A 26 3.93 -42.04 -37.52
CA THR A 26 5.00 -42.84 -38.14
C THR A 26 6.37 -42.21 -38.38
N GLU A 27 7.35 -42.82 -37.66
CA GLU A 27 8.80 -42.76 -37.89
C GLU A 27 9.24 -43.33 -39.25
N PRO A 28 10.45 -43.01 -39.78
CA PRO A 28 11.58 -43.85 -39.37
C PRO A 28 12.91 -43.10 -39.09
N ALA A 29 13.77 -43.84 -38.41
CA ALA A 29 15.11 -43.52 -37.95
C ALA A 29 16.09 -43.15 -39.06
N ASP A 30 17.05 -42.27 -38.73
CA ASP A 30 18.45 -42.55 -39.07
C ASP A 30 19.45 -41.79 -38.16
N THR A 31 20.54 -42.42 -38.00
CA THR A 31 21.67 -42.29 -37.07
C THR A 31 22.51 -41.04 -37.32
N SER A 32 23.00 -40.34 -36.32
CA SER A 32 24.42 -40.11 -35.99
C SER A 32 24.76 -38.78 -35.33
N ALA A 33 25.66 -38.87 -34.39
CA ALA A 33 26.63 -37.92 -33.87
C ALA A 33 26.24 -37.03 -32.69
N ALA A 34 26.84 -37.44 -31.59
CA ALA A 34 27.01 -36.68 -30.35
C ALA A 34 27.62 -35.31 -30.58
N SER A 35 26.99 -34.30 -30.04
CA SER A 35 27.64 -33.05 -29.69
C SER A 35 27.07 -32.59 -28.34
N SER A 36 27.90 -32.73 -27.34
CA SER A 36 27.64 -32.29 -25.95
C SER A 36 27.62 -30.78 -25.92
N ALA A 37 26.44 -30.17 -25.94
CA ALA A 37 26.26 -28.77 -25.57
C ALA A 37 25.84 -28.71 -24.08
N PRO A 38 26.46 -27.84 -23.25
CA PRO A 38 26.08 -27.72 -21.84
C PRO A 38 24.66 -27.20 -21.76
N ALA A 39 23.81 -27.91 -21.02
CA ALA A 39 22.49 -27.46 -20.65
C ALA A 39 22.61 -26.12 -19.91
N HIS A 40 22.32 -25.03 -20.60
CA HIS A 40 21.95 -23.79 -19.93
C HIS A 40 20.70 -24.09 -19.12
N ARG A 41 20.87 -24.32 -17.83
CA ARG A 41 19.80 -24.13 -16.85
C ARG A 41 19.33 -22.69 -17.06
N GLY A 42 18.23 -22.53 -17.77
CA GLY A 42 17.47 -21.30 -17.79
C GLY A 42 17.04 -21.00 -16.35
N GLY A 43 17.87 -20.25 -15.64
CA GLY A 43 17.42 -19.58 -14.44
C GLY A 43 16.23 -18.74 -14.86
N ILE A 44 15.06 -18.97 -14.28
CA ILE A 44 13.93 -18.08 -14.33
C ILE A 44 14.44 -16.80 -13.65
N SER A 45 15.06 -15.91 -14.43
CA SER A 45 15.25 -14.54 -14.01
C SER A 45 13.85 -13.97 -13.88
N THR A 46 13.33 -13.95 -12.68
CA THR A 46 12.21 -13.09 -12.33
C THR A 46 12.69 -11.67 -12.59
N THR A 47 12.38 -11.17 -13.79
CA THR A 47 12.71 -9.81 -14.19
C THR A 47 12.00 -8.92 -13.19
N ALA A 48 12.74 -8.33 -12.24
CA ALA A 48 12.18 -7.40 -11.28
C ALA A 48 11.48 -6.29 -12.09
N SER A 49 10.19 -6.13 -11.88
CA SER A 49 9.40 -5.14 -12.59
C SER A 49 10.00 -3.75 -12.37
N ALA A 50 10.15 -2.97 -13.44
CA ALA A 50 10.71 -1.62 -13.35
C ALA A 50 9.83 -0.73 -12.44
N PRO A 51 10.43 0.19 -11.68
CA PRO A 51 9.66 1.12 -10.85
C PRO A 51 8.70 1.97 -11.67
N LEU A 52 7.49 2.17 -11.14
CA LEU A 52 6.44 2.98 -11.76
C LEU A 52 6.75 4.48 -11.64
N SER A 53 6.33 5.27 -12.63
CA SER A 53 6.38 6.73 -12.53
C SER A 53 5.33 7.26 -11.54
N SER A 54 5.53 8.49 -11.02
CA SER A 54 4.54 9.15 -10.15
C SER A 54 3.18 9.31 -10.84
N ALA A 55 3.14 9.54 -12.16
CA ALA A 55 1.90 9.59 -12.92
C ALA A 55 1.15 8.26 -12.88
N LYS A 56 1.85 7.14 -13.09
CA LYS A 56 1.27 5.79 -12.99
C LYS A 56 0.82 5.44 -11.57
N LEU A 57 1.54 5.89 -10.55
CA LEU A 57 1.11 5.75 -9.17
C LEU A 57 -0.16 6.55 -8.88
N ASN A 58 -0.26 7.77 -9.42
CA ASN A 58 -1.44 8.62 -9.22
C ASN A 58 -2.71 8.01 -9.83
N GLU A 59 -2.61 7.30 -10.95
CA GLU A 59 -3.73 6.56 -11.56
C GLU A 59 -4.24 5.40 -10.68
N ARG A 60 -3.41 4.91 -9.77
CA ARG A 60 -3.68 3.77 -8.88
C ARG A 60 -4.15 4.16 -7.48
N LEU A 61 -4.14 5.45 -7.15
CA LEU A 61 -4.69 5.92 -5.88
C LEU A 61 -6.21 5.70 -5.83
N LEU A 62 -6.72 5.49 -4.63
CA LEU A 62 -8.15 5.51 -4.37
C LEU A 62 -8.77 6.85 -4.80
N ASN A 63 -10.05 6.80 -5.14
CA ASN A 63 -10.88 7.97 -5.38
C ASN A 63 -12.18 7.85 -4.56
N GLU A 64 -13.05 8.88 -4.60
CA GLU A 64 -14.29 8.88 -3.84
C GLU A 64 -15.19 7.69 -4.18
N SER A 65 -15.25 7.28 -5.45
CA SER A 65 -16.08 6.13 -5.85
C SER A 65 -15.55 4.80 -5.32
N ASP A 66 -14.24 4.70 -5.09
CA ASP A 66 -13.64 3.53 -4.44
C ASP A 66 -13.98 3.45 -2.96
N LEU A 67 -14.06 4.59 -2.29
CA LEU A 67 -14.32 4.66 -0.85
C LEU A 67 -15.80 4.54 -0.52
N GLY A 68 -16.69 4.99 -1.42
CA GLY A 68 -18.13 5.00 -1.24
C GLY A 68 -18.67 6.35 -0.79
N GLU A 69 -19.93 6.36 -0.33
CA GLU A 69 -20.59 7.60 0.07
C GLU A 69 -19.95 8.25 1.30
N GLY A 70 -20.01 9.57 1.37
CA GLY A 70 -19.54 10.36 2.50
C GLY A 70 -18.05 10.72 2.47
N TYR A 71 -17.31 10.27 1.48
CA TYR A 71 -15.90 10.65 1.31
C TYR A 71 -15.76 11.82 0.36
N THR A 72 -14.90 12.77 0.76
CA THR A 72 -14.55 13.93 -0.06
C THR A 72 -13.02 14.04 -0.11
N ARG A 73 -12.47 14.13 -1.31
CA ARG A 73 -11.03 14.28 -1.51
C ARG A 73 -10.56 15.65 -1.00
N LYS A 74 -9.50 15.64 -0.19
CA LYS A 74 -8.85 16.87 0.26
C LYS A 74 -7.94 17.40 -0.84
N PRO A 75 -7.90 18.71 -1.06
CA PRO A 75 -6.85 19.31 -1.86
C PRO A 75 -5.47 18.95 -1.30
N GLN A 76 -4.54 18.64 -2.18
CA GLN A 76 -3.18 18.36 -1.76
C GLN A 76 -2.54 19.70 -1.35
N ALA A 77 -2.32 19.85 -0.04
CA ALA A 77 -1.58 21.01 0.45
C ALA A 77 -0.14 20.98 -0.07
N ALA A 78 0.41 22.15 -0.40
CA ALA A 78 1.84 22.25 -0.65
C ALA A 78 2.58 21.75 0.61
N VAL A 79 3.60 20.92 0.41
CA VAL A 79 4.44 20.47 1.51
C VAL A 79 5.15 21.71 2.05
N GLN A 80 4.73 22.19 3.20
CA GLN A 80 5.49 23.16 3.96
C GLN A 80 6.57 22.37 4.71
N HIS A 81 7.82 22.64 4.38
CA HIS A 81 8.95 22.18 5.17
C HIS A 81 9.09 23.11 6.38
N ASP A 82 8.19 22.97 7.35
CA ASP A 82 8.42 23.59 8.65
C ASP A 82 9.63 22.91 9.28
N ASP A 83 10.44 23.71 9.97
CA ASP A 83 11.54 23.17 10.76
C ASP A 83 10.96 22.31 11.89
N VAL A 84 10.88 21.02 11.62
CA VAL A 84 10.37 20.02 12.57
C VAL A 84 11.55 19.44 13.31
N THR A 85 11.50 19.48 14.64
CA THR A 85 12.51 18.88 15.52
C THR A 85 11.90 17.72 16.29
N VAL A 86 12.55 16.57 16.23
CA VAL A 86 12.21 15.42 17.09
C VAL A 86 12.98 15.56 18.40
N ILE A 87 12.34 15.31 19.52
CA ILE A 87 12.91 15.40 20.85
C ILE A 87 12.62 14.10 21.61
N GLY A 88 13.64 13.47 22.13
CA GLY A 88 13.51 12.28 22.95
C GLY A 88 13.38 10.96 22.19
N CYS A 89 13.71 10.96 20.88
CA CYS A 89 13.80 9.75 20.09
C CYS A 89 15.08 9.75 19.21
N PRO A 90 16.23 9.33 19.77
CA PRO A 90 17.51 9.35 19.03
C PRO A 90 17.49 8.54 17.74
N ALA A 91 16.63 7.52 17.63
CA ALA A 91 16.50 6.72 16.41
C ALA A 91 15.84 7.52 15.27
N LEU A 92 14.81 8.33 15.57
CA LEU A 92 14.18 9.23 14.60
C LEU A 92 15.06 10.44 14.29
N GLU A 93 15.70 11.01 15.31
CA GLU A 93 16.61 12.15 15.14
C GLU A 93 17.71 11.85 14.11
N LYS A 94 18.25 10.62 14.14
CA LYS A 94 19.27 10.15 13.16
C LYS A 94 18.75 10.00 11.73
N LEU A 95 17.43 9.85 11.56
CA LEU A 95 16.82 9.75 10.23
C LEU A 95 16.49 11.13 9.62
N GLY A 96 16.59 12.18 10.41
CA GLY A 96 16.25 13.56 10.02
C GLY A 96 14.84 13.97 10.44
N SER A 97 14.60 15.27 10.48
CA SER A 97 13.35 15.88 10.95
C SER A 97 12.11 15.36 10.22
N ASP A 98 12.23 15.09 8.93
CA ASP A 98 11.14 14.61 8.10
C ASP A 98 10.67 13.17 8.46
N ALA A 99 11.50 12.38 9.16
CA ALA A 99 11.14 11.00 9.54
C ALA A 99 9.92 10.95 10.47
N SER A 100 9.76 11.95 11.33
CA SER A 100 8.63 12.04 12.27
C SER A 100 7.30 12.34 11.58
N THR A 101 7.34 12.94 10.40
CA THR A 101 6.17 13.31 9.59
C THR A 101 5.87 12.30 8.47
N GLY A 102 6.70 11.27 8.33
CA GLY A 102 6.59 10.29 7.25
C GLY A 102 7.13 10.76 5.90
N ALA A 103 7.67 12.00 5.83
CA ALA A 103 8.16 12.58 4.58
C ALA A 103 9.54 12.05 4.15
N THR A 104 10.24 11.35 5.04
CA THR A 104 11.63 10.88 4.81
C THR A 104 11.75 9.56 4.07
N LEU A 105 10.69 9.08 3.48
CA LEU A 105 10.88 8.05 2.48
C LEU A 105 11.44 8.74 1.23
N ASP A 106 12.75 8.74 1.09
CA ASP A 106 13.50 9.33 -0.03
C ASP A 106 13.25 8.55 -1.33
N PHE A 107 11.97 8.47 -1.69
CA PHE A 107 11.50 7.88 -2.92
C PHE A 107 11.02 8.99 -3.85
N THR A 108 11.71 9.14 -4.97
CA THR A 108 11.38 10.16 -5.97
C THR A 108 10.05 9.91 -6.69
N ARG A 109 9.63 8.63 -6.74
CA ARG A 109 8.38 8.21 -7.38
C ARG A 109 7.33 7.97 -6.33
N LYS A 110 6.42 8.93 -6.19
CA LYS A 110 5.36 8.92 -5.19
C LYS A 110 4.06 9.54 -5.71
N ALA A 111 2.96 9.11 -5.11
CA ALA A 111 1.65 9.74 -5.27
C ALA A 111 0.89 9.67 -3.94
N LYS A 112 0.00 10.62 -3.67
CA LYS A 112 -0.76 10.72 -2.43
C LYS A 112 -2.19 11.17 -2.70
N ALA A 113 -3.14 10.61 -1.95
CA ALA A 113 -4.52 11.07 -1.85
C ALA A 113 -4.94 11.10 -0.38
N SER A 114 -5.77 12.07 -0.01
CA SER A 114 -6.34 12.17 1.33
C SER A 114 -7.82 12.50 1.23
N PHE A 115 -8.62 11.96 2.15
CA PHE A 115 -10.07 12.09 2.14
C PHE A 115 -10.57 12.36 3.55
N THR A 116 -11.59 13.21 3.65
CA THR A 116 -12.41 13.36 4.85
C THR A 116 -13.63 12.48 4.74
N TYR A 117 -14.11 11.96 5.86
CA TYR A 117 -15.34 11.17 5.94
C TYR A 117 -16.39 11.91 6.76
N SER A 118 -17.56 12.18 6.15
CA SER A 118 -18.64 12.96 6.77
C SER A 118 -19.42 12.20 7.85
N GLY A 119 -19.32 10.87 7.89
CA GLY A 119 -20.03 10.02 8.86
C GLY A 119 -19.50 10.11 10.29
N SER A 120 -18.34 10.74 10.51
CA SER A 120 -17.77 10.98 11.84
C SER A 120 -16.91 12.23 11.83
N ALA A 121 -17.02 13.06 12.86
CA ALA A 121 -16.24 14.29 12.97
C ALA A 121 -14.73 14.00 13.00
N ASN A 122 -13.97 14.73 12.18
CA ASN A 122 -12.51 14.64 12.09
C ASN A 122 -11.97 13.28 11.63
N SER A 123 -12.80 12.45 10.98
CA SER A 123 -12.34 11.19 10.42
C SER A 123 -11.71 11.39 9.04
N GLU A 124 -10.49 10.95 8.92
CA GLU A 124 -9.70 11.06 7.69
C GLU A 124 -9.03 9.74 7.34
N VAL A 125 -8.82 9.52 6.07
CA VAL A 125 -7.95 8.45 5.54
C VAL A 125 -7.07 9.03 4.44
N SER A 126 -5.80 8.66 4.45
CA SER A 126 -4.85 9.01 3.40
C SER A 126 -4.17 7.77 2.87
N GLU A 127 -3.87 7.80 1.60
CA GLU A 127 -3.13 6.77 0.88
C GLU A 127 -1.89 7.40 0.25
N GLU A 128 -0.76 6.72 0.40
CA GLU A 128 0.50 7.07 -0.23
C GLU A 128 1.03 5.86 -0.98
N LEU A 129 1.40 6.05 -2.23
CA LEU A 129 2.05 5.04 -3.07
C LEU A 129 3.46 5.50 -3.41
N TYR A 130 4.39 4.56 -3.29
CA TYR A 130 5.78 4.74 -3.67
C TYR A 130 6.21 3.60 -4.58
N SER A 131 7.16 3.86 -5.49
CA SER A 131 7.73 2.81 -6.32
C SER A 131 9.24 2.96 -6.47
N ASP A 132 9.93 1.87 -6.16
CA ASP A 132 11.37 1.72 -6.31
C ASP A 132 11.72 0.23 -6.36
N SER A 133 13.00 -0.15 -6.29
CA SER A 133 13.38 -1.54 -6.10
C SER A 133 12.83 -2.09 -4.77
N ALA A 134 12.44 -3.36 -4.74
CA ALA A 134 11.90 -4.01 -3.54
C ALA A 134 12.81 -3.82 -2.32
N THR A 135 14.12 -3.98 -2.51
CA THR A 135 15.11 -3.81 -1.43
C THR A 135 15.14 -2.39 -0.89
N LYS A 136 15.07 -1.37 -1.78
CA LYS A 136 15.09 0.03 -1.35
C LYS A 136 13.81 0.38 -0.58
N LEU A 137 12.65 -0.08 -1.06
CA LEU A 137 11.36 0.10 -0.38
C LEU A 137 11.36 -0.55 1.01
N SER A 138 11.76 -1.83 1.10
CA SER A 138 11.86 -2.58 2.36
C SER A 138 12.77 -1.89 3.37
N ASN A 139 13.99 -1.55 2.96
CA ASN A 139 14.97 -0.89 3.83
C ASN A 139 14.51 0.49 4.28
N GLY A 140 13.87 1.27 3.38
CA GLY A 140 13.37 2.61 3.70
C GLY A 140 12.27 2.57 4.75
N ILE A 141 11.19 1.85 4.47
CA ILE A 141 10.04 1.79 5.39
C ILE A 141 10.39 1.10 6.70
N GLY A 142 11.16 0.00 6.64
CA GLY A 142 11.57 -0.74 7.83
C GLY A 142 12.38 0.12 8.80
N ARG A 143 13.29 0.96 8.31
CA ARG A 143 14.05 1.89 9.15
C ARG A 143 13.13 2.89 9.87
N VAL A 144 12.17 3.48 9.15
CA VAL A 144 11.24 4.46 9.73
C VAL A 144 10.36 3.80 10.80
N PHE A 145 9.71 2.68 10.47
CA PHE A 145 8.85 1.97 11.44
C PHE A 145 9.63 1.48 12.66
N ASN A 146 10.82 0.92 12.48
CA ASN A 146 11.65 0.46 13.59
C ASN A 146 12.10 1.63 14.49
N ALA A 147 12.47 2.77 13.89
CA ALA A 147 12.82 3.96 14.66
C ALA A 147 11.63 4.47 15.48
N MET A 148 10.44 4.56 14.88
CA MET A 148 9.22 5.00 15.57
C MET A 148 8.84 4.08 16.71
N VAL A 149 8.81 2.76 16.50
CA VAL A 149 8.41 1.80 17.56
C VAL A 149 9.48 1.61 18.64
N SER A 150 10.72 2.02 18.40
CA SER A 150 11.78 2.03 19.43
C SER A 150 11.60 3.15 20.46
N CYS A 151 10.75 4.13 20.13
CA CYS A 151 10.44 5.28 20.98
C CYS A 151 8.95 5.30 21.30
N PRO A 152 8.47 4.63 22.36
CA PRO A 152 7.04 4.59 22.70
C PRO A 152 6.44 5.97 22.94
N SER A 153 7.25 6.95 23.36
CA SER A 153 6.88 8.35 23.50
C SER A 153 8.05 9.27 23.12
N TYR A 154 7.73 10.35 22.45
CA TYR A 154 8.68 11.41 22.09
C TYR A 154 7.90 12.70 21.80
N GLN A 155 8.58 13.79 21.52
CA GLN A 155 7.96 15.05 21.15
C GLN A 155 8.37 15.48 19.76
N VAL A 156 7.49 16.20 19.10
CA VAL A 156 7.74 16.87 17.83
C VAL A 156 7.45 18.35 18.03
N ALA A 157 8.46 19.18 17.82
CA ALA A 157 8.33 20.63 17.83
C ALA A 157 8.28 21.14 16.38
N SER A 158 7.27 21.98 16.06
CA SER A 158 7.12 22.71 14.80
C SER A 158 6.80 24.17 15.11
N GLY A 159 7.73 25.03 14.86
CA GLY A 159 7.65 26.43 15.30
C GLY A 159 7.50 26.53 16.82
N SER A 160 6.41 27.16 17.28
CA SER A 160 6.08 27.27 18.70
C SER A 160 5.19 26.13 19.25
N THR A 161 4.81 25.20 18.41
CA THR A 161 3.91 24.09 18.80
C THR A 161 4.73 22.85 19.17
N VAL A 162 4.47 22.29 20.35
CA VAL A 162 4.99 21.00 20.78
C VAL A 162 3.87 19.99 20.79
N ILE A 163 4.10 18.86 20.14
CA ILE A 163 3.17 17.75 20.03
C ILE A 163 3.79 16.55 20.75
N ASP A 164 3.08 16.03 21.75
CA ASP A 164 3.46 14.77 22.38
C ASP A 164 3.02 13.61 21.48
N MET A 165 3.96 12.77 21.15
CA MET A 165 3.79 11.62 20.28
C MET A 165 3.85 10.32 21.07
N GLY A 166 2.91 9.43 20.81
CA GLY A 166 2.95 8.05 21.28
C GLY A 166 2.97 7.10 20.10
N THR A 167 3.78 6.05 20.16
CA THR A 167 3.85 5.02 19.12
C THR A 167 3.65 3.64 19.74
N GLN A 168 2.75 2.87 19.14
CA GLN A 168 2.49 1.49 19.52
C GLN A 168 2.45 0.59 18.30
N LYS A 169 3.34 -0.40 18.24
CA LYS A 169 3.29 -1.43 17.21
C LYS A 169 1.99 -2.24 17.36
N THR A 170 1.33 -2.53 16.24
CA THR A 170 0.14 -3.38 16.17
C THR A 170 0.37 -4.56 15.24
N ALA A 171 -0.53 -5.56 15.30
CA ALA A 171 -0.55 -6.62 14.32
C ALA A 171 -0.80 -6.02 12.93
N ALA A 172 0.04 -6.38 11.98
CA ALA A 172 -0.17 -6.06 10.57
C ALA A 172 -1.00 -7.17 9.91
N PRO A 173 -1.86 -6.83 8.93
CA PRO A 173 -2.57 -7.84 8.16
C PRO A 173 -1.59 -8.65 7.31
N ASP A 174 -1.90 -9.92 7.05
CA ASP A 174 -1.08 -10.78 6.18
C ASP A 174 -1.35 -10.46 4.70
N LEU A 175 -0.83 -9.33 4.26
CA LEU A 175 -1.03 -8.76 2.92
C LEU A 175 0.31 -8.37 2.28
N GLY A 176 0.47 -8.67 1.01
CA GLY A 176 1.70 -8.32 0.28
C GLY A 176 2.88 -9.22 0.59
N ASP A 177 4.09 -8.71 0.36
CA ASP A 177 5.34 -9.42 0.60
C ASP A 177 5.90 -9.08 1.98
N GLU A 178 5.67 -7.84 2.44
CA GLU A 178 6.09 -7.33 3.75
C GLU A 178 5.06 -6.32 4.25
N GLN A 179 4.86 -6.28 5.57
CA GLN A 179 3.87 -5.41 6.18
C GLN A 179 4.32 -4.87 7.55
N TRP A 180 3.86 -3.65 7.84
CA TRP A 180 4.10 -2.93 9.10
C TRP A 180 2.80 -2.26 9.53
N SER A 181 2.50 -2.25 10.83
CA SER A 181 1.34 -1.52 11.35
C SER A 181 1.62 -0.96 12.74
N GLN A 182 1.12 0.25 12.99
CA GLN A 182 1.26 0.96 14.25
C GLN A 182 0.09 1.91 14.51
N LEU A 183 -0.13 2.22 15.78
CA LEU A 183 -0.95 3.34 16.22
C LEU A 183 -0.04 4.50 16.63
N LEU A 184 -0.37 5.68 16.16
CA LEU A 184 0.25 6.94 16.53
C LEU A 184 -0.76 7.75 17.35
N THR A 185 -0.36 8.21 18.50
CA THR A 185 -1.13 9.14 19.32
C THR A 185 -0.50 10.52 19.23
N TYR A 186 -1.28 11.52 18.93
CA TYR A 186 -0.90 12.92 18.89
C TYR A 186 -1.62 13.64 20.02
N SER A 187 -0.89 14.35 20.86
CA SER A 187 -1.48 15.16 21.93
C SER A 187 -0.87 16.56 21.89
N ALA A 188 -1.72 17.56 21.68
CA ALA A 188 -1.33 18.97 21.64
C ALA A 188 -2.45 19.83 22.21
N ALA A 189 -2.13 20.83 23.04
CA ALA A 189 -3.09 21.77 23.62
C ALA A 189 -4.32 21.09 24.28
N GLY A 190 -4.13 19.94 24.93
CA GLY A 190 -5.19 19.19 25.59
C GLY A 190 -6.09 18.36 24.63
N GLN A 191 -5.84 18.42 23.34
CA GLN A 191 -6.52 17.59 22.35
C GLN A 191 -5.68 16.34 22.06
N ARG A 192 -6.37 15.20 21.92
CA ARG A 192 -5.73 13.92 21.60
C ARG A 192 -6.40 13.29 20.39
N SER A 193 -5.59 12.83 19.47
CA SER A 193 -6.04 12.03 18.32
C SER A 193 -5.23 10.74 18.20
N VAL A 194 -5.83 9.72 17.60
CA VAL A 194 -5.18 8.44 17.31
C VAL A 194 -5.29 8.16 15.83
N VAL A 195 -4.15 7.88 15.22
CA VAL A 195 -4.02 7.53 13.81
C VAL A 195 -3.45 6.13 13.72
N LYS A 196 -4.07 5.27 12.93
CA LYS A 196 -3.47 4.01 12.48
C LYS A 196 -2.66 4.26 11.22
N GLN A 197 -1.49 3.66 11.13
CA GLN A 197 -0.69 3.66 9.94
C GLN A 197 -0.31 2.22 9.61
N THR A 198 -0.63 1.78 8.40
CA THR A 198 -0.28 0.45 7.89
C THR A 198 0.44 0.60 6.57
N ALA A 199 1.61 -0.02 6.46
CA ALA A 199 2.41 -0.06 5.24
C ALA A 199 2.49 -1.49 4.72
N ILE A 200 2.35 -1.67 3.40
CA ILE A 200 2.42 -2.96 2.70
C ILE A 200 3.32 -2.80 1.49
N ARG A 201 4.35 -3.64 1.40
CA ARG A 201 5.13 -3.76 0.18
C ARG A 201 4.61 -4.91 -0.68
N ALA A 202 4.45 -4.66 -1.96
CA ALA A 202 4.08 -5.65 -2.97
C ALA A 202 4.92 -5.45 -4.22
N GLY A 203 5.92 -6.29 -4.42
CA GLY A 203 6.88 -6.15 -5.51
C GLY A 203 7.66 -4.84 -5.41
N ASN A 204 7.52 -4.01 -6.42
CA ASN A 204 8.15 -2.69 -6.55
C ASN A 204 7.24 -1.53 -6.12
N ILE A 205 6.16 -1.81 -5.39
CA ILE A 205 5.22 -0.82 -4.85
C ILE A 205 5.23 -0.92 -3.32
N LEU A 206 5.23 0.24 -2.67
CA LEU A 206 4.93 0.40 -1.24
C LEU A 206 3.66 1.24 -1.12
N LEU A 207 2.66 0.67 -0.49
CA LEU A 207 1.41 1.32 -0.10
C LEU A 207 1.50 1.69 1.37
N ILE A 208 1.12 2.91 1.72
CA ILE A 208 0.90 3.33 3.11
C ILE A 208 -0.51 3.89 3.21
N VAL A 209 -1.32 3.34 4.11
CA VAL A 209 -2.64 3.87 4.44
C VAL A 209 -2.60 4.38 5.89
N SER A 210 -3.00 5.62 6.09
CA SER A 210 -2.98 6.28 7.40
C SER A 210 -4.28 7.01 7.66
N GLY A 211 -4.70 7.10 8.92
CA GLY A 211 -5.92 7.83 9.29
C GLY A 211 -6.64 7.24 10.48
N SER A 212 -7.93 7.52 10.59
CA SER A 212 -8.79 6.94 11.62
C SER A 212 -8.74 5.41 11.56
N PRO A 213 -8.47 4.71 12.67
CA PRO A 213 -8.18 3.27 12.64
C PRO A 213 -9.22 2.43 11.89
N GLY A 214 -10.51 2.66 12.12
CA GLY A 214 -11.57 1.93 11.43
C GLY A 214 -11.62 2.19 9.91
N LEU A 215 -11.27 3.40 9.46
CA LEU A 215 -11.22 3.73 8.02
C LEU A 215 -10.01 3.08 7.34
N VAL A 216 -8.85 3.04 8.02
CA VAL A 216 -7.68 2.33 7.52
C VAL A 216 -8.00 0.86 7.30
N ASP A 217 -8.59 0.20 8.29
CA ASP A 217 -8.94 -1.22 8.21
C ASP A 217 -9.98 -1.51 7.12
N ALA A 218 -10.97 -0.62 6.96
CA ALA A 218 -12.04 -0.79 5.97
C ALA A 218 -11.55 -0.66 4.51
N HIS A 219 -10.49 0.11 4.27
CA HIS A 219 -10.09 0.45 2.89
C HIS A 219 -8.74 -0.16 2.45
N LEU A 220 -8.01 -0.79 3.36
CA LEU A 220 -6.66 -1.29 3.09
C LEU A 220 -6.60 -2.31 1.96
N ASP A 221 -7.50 -3.31 1.95
CA ASP A 221 -7.55 -4.35 0.92
C ASP A 221 -7.83 -3.76 -0.46
N LYS A 222 -8.77 -2.83 -0.53
CA LYS A 222 -9.13 -2.16 -1.78
C LYS A 222 -7.99 -1.29 -2.30
N ALA A 223 -7.32 -0.55 -1.41
CA ALA A 223 -6.14 0.23 -1.74
C ALA A 223 -5.04 -0.65 -2.32
N LEU A 224 -4.75 -1.79 -1.67
CA LEU A 224 -3.75 -2.71 -2.15
C LEU A 224 -4.12 -3.35 -3.50
N ALA A 225 -5.37 -3.76 -3.67
CA ALA A 225 -5.86 -4.32 -4.92
C ALA A 225 -5.68 -3.32 -6.07
N LYS A 226 -6.08 -2.06 -5.86
CA LYS A 226 -5.95 -0.99 -6.85
C LYS A 226 -4.50 -0.63 -7.14
N ALA A 227 -3.65 -0.55 -6.12
CA ALA A 227 -2.22 -0.30 -6.27
C ALA A 227 -1.51 -1.35 -7.15
N ARG A 228 -1.98 -2.60 -7.12
CA ARG A 228 -1.44 -3.72 -7.90
C ARG A 228 -1.96 -3.82 -9.33
N THR A 229 -3.02 -3.09 -9.68
CA THR A 229 -3.64 -3.20 -11.01
C THR A 229 -2.62 -2.85 -12.09
N ALA A 230 -2.40 -3.78 -13.02
CA ALA A 230 -1.64 -3.51 -14.24
C ALA A 230 -2.57 -2.87 -15.27
N HIS A 231 -2.23 -1.69 -15.78
CA HIS A 231 -2.86 -1.05 -16.92
C HIS A 231 -1.95 -1.14 -18.14
#